data_c0198baa455154915f653cf4a4517585
#
_entry.id   c0198baa455154915f653cf4a4517585
#
_cell.length_a   1.000
_cell.length_b   1.000
_cell.length_c   1.000
_cell.angle_alpha   90.00
_cell.angle_beta   90.00
_cell.angle_gamma   90.00
#
_symmetry.space_group_name_H-M   'P 1'
#
loop_
_entity.id
_entity.type
_entity.pdbx_description
1 polymer ?
#
loop_
_entity_poly.entity_id
_entity_poly.type
_entity_poly.pdbx_seq_one_letter_code
_entity_poly.pdbx_strand_id
1 'polypeptide(L)'
;MPSEADKRKRVLEPRIDPQSKQMDVGGLIIPPTSLLTALLYGFAHHPNDKAKEFYFWRVCDELWNREELPEKMMVRHPWAEKMIRAAIKHKYLAVGGSASSGKSHTMAAWGIVQWLSQPRDTLVLMTSTTLREARKRVWGSVMSLLSVIEGAPIKIRDSIGNAAYVDENGMLIERAGLSLIAAERSKTRDAIGKIIGIKQKRV
;
A
#
# COMPACT_ATOMS: atom_id res chain seq x y z
N MET A 1 33.26 -3.98 11.10
CA MET A 1 32.28 -3.25 11.94
C MET A 1 31.05 -2.93 11.10
N PRO A 2 29.83 -3.21 11.57
CA PRO A 2 28.62 -2.87 10.81
C PRO A 2 28.52 -1.35 10.64
N SER A 3 28.06 -0.91 9.47
CA SER A 3 27.87 0.50 9.17
C SER A 3 26.76 1.13 10.05
N GLU A 4 26.76 2.46 10.17
CA GLU A 4 25.70 3.19 10.88
C GLU A 4 24.31 2.88 10.29
N ALA A 5 24.22 2.68 8.96
CA ALA A 5 23.01 2.27 8.27
C ALA A 5 22.55 0.86 8.67
N ASP A 6 23.48 -0.09 8.83
CA ASP A 6 23.17 -1.46 9.27
C ASP A 6 22.69 -1.50 10.72
N LYS A 7 23.28 -0.67 11.59
CA LYS A 7 22.82 -0.53 12.98
C LYS A 7 21.40 0.01 13.04
N ARG A 8 21.08 1.04 12.24
CA ARG A 8 19.70 1.61 12.15
C ARG A 8 18.68 0.62 11.62
N LYS A 9 19.02 -0.14 10.58
CA LYS A 9 18.15 -1.21 10.07
C LYS A 9 17.82 -2.23 11.15
N ARG A 10 18.81 -2.69 11.91
CA ARG A 10 18.62 -3.65 13.01
C ARG A 10 17.68 -3.15 14.11
N VAL A 11 17.64 -1.84 14.38
CA VAL A 11 16.73 -1.25 15.38
C VAL A 11 15.29 -1.24 14.89
N LEU A 12 15.04 -1.12 13.59
CA LEU A 12 13.70 -1.04 13.01
C LEU A 12 13.08 -2.41 12.73
N GLU A 13 13.89 -3.49 12.60
CA GLU A 13 13.34 -4.83 12.38
C GLU A 13 12.47 -5.27 13.56
N PRO A 14 11.25 -5.79 13.32
CA PRO A 14 10.38 -6.29 14.37
C PRO A 14 11.06 -7.40 15.19
N ARG A 15 10.98 -7.31 16.51
CA ARG A 15 11.59 -8.27 17.44
C ARG A 15 10.61 -8.65 18.53
N ILE A 16 10.61 -9.92 18.89
CA ILE A 16 9.85 -10.41 20.05
C ILE A 16 10.74 -10.28 21.28
N ASP A 17 10.24 -9.58 22.30
CA ASP A 17 10.87 -9.54 23.61
C ASP A 17 10.74 -10.92 24.28
N PRO A 18 11.82 -11.59 24.64
CA PRO A 18 11.79 -12.92 25.27
C PRO A 18 11.03 -12.97 26.59
N GLN A 19 11.00 -11.86 27.33
CA GLN A 19 10.41 -11.79 28.68
C GLN A 19 8.92 -11.44 28.63
N SER A 20 8.57 -10.35 27.98
CA SER A 20 7.18 -9.86 27.89
C SER A 20 6.37 -10.56 26.80
N LYS A 21 7.02 -11.28 25.89
CA LYS A 21 6.45 -11.84 24.66
C LYS A 21 5.76 -10.77 23.77
N GLN A 22 6.04 -9.51 24.00
CA GLN A 22 5.58 -8.41 23.15
C GLN A 22 6.48 -8.25 21.93
N MET A 23 5.99 -7.60 20.89
CA MET A 23 6.76 -7.31 19.70
C MET A 23 7.15 -5.83 19.68
N ASP A 24 8.46 -5.56 19.59
CA ASP A 24 9.02 -4.23 19.37
C ASP A 24 9.16 -4.00 17.85
N VAL A 25 8.50 -2.95 17.37
CA VAL A 25 8.51 -2.53 15.97
C VAL A 25 9.14 -1.13 15.92
N GLY A 26 10.47 -1.08 16.04
CA GLY A 26 11.23 0.18 16.02
C GLY A 26 10.87 1.13 17.18
N GLY A 27 10.62 0.59 18.36
CA GLY A 27 10.18 1.33 19.55
C GLY A 27 8.66 1.40 19.73
N LEU A 28 7.87 0.85 18.82
CA LEU A 28 6.43 0.68 19.01
C LEU A 28 6.17 -0.72 19.57
N ILE A 29 5.59 -0.80 20.74
CA ILE A 29 5.30 -2.07 21.43
C ILE A 29 3.88 -2.53 21.10
N ILE A 30 3.76 -3.72 20.53
CA ILE A 30 2.48 -4.31 20.12
C ILE A 30 2.35 -5.78 20.61
N PRO A 31 1.14 -6.33 20.65
CA PRO A 31 0.94 -7.76 20.86
C PRO A 31 1.67 -8.60 19.80
N PRO A 32 2.07 -9.83 20.11
CA PRO A 32 2.69 -10.74 19.15
C PRO A 32 1.80 -10.93 17.92
N THR A 33 2.40 -10.81 16.75
CA THR A 33 1.67 -10.91 15.49
C THR A 33 2.60 -11.45 14.39
N SER A 34 2.08 -11.66 13.17
CA SER A 34 2.90 -12.05 12.04
C SER A 34 3.89 -10.93 11.66
N LEU A 35 5.01 -11.29 11.05
CA LEU A 35 6.01 -10.33 10.58
C LEU A 35 5.38 -9.28 9.67
N LEU A 36 4.58 -9.70 8.68
CA LEU A 36 3.91 -8.78 7.76
C LEU A 36 2.99 -7.81 8.50
N THR A 37 2.19 -8.28 9.46
CA THR A 37 1.31 -7.41 10.26
C THR A 37 2.12 -6.40 11.08
N ALA A 38 3.24 -6.82 11.67
CA ALA A 38 4.12 -5.93 12.41
C ALA A 38 4.75 -4.85 11.51
N LEU A 39 5.18 -5.22 10.31
CA LEU A 39 5.74 -4.28 9.33
C LEU A 39 4.69 -3.27 8.85
N LEU A 40 3.47 -3.73 8.56
CA LEU A 40 2.33 -2.86 8.20
C LEU A 40 1.96 -1.92 9.34
N TYR A 41 1.98 -2.39 10.59
CA TYR A 41 1.77 -1.55 11.77
C TYR A 41 2.85 -0.48 11.90
N GLY A 42 4.12 -0.85 11.76
CA GLY A 42 5.25 0.09 11.76
C GLY A 42 5.11 1.16 10.68
N PHE A 43 4.73 0.76 9.47
CA PHE A 43 4.47 1.70 8.37
C PHE A 43 3.35 2.69 8.71
N ALA A 44 2.23 2.22 9.26
CA ALA A 44 1.06 3.06 9.56
C ALA A 44 1.32 4.06 10.71
N HIS A 45 2.01 3.62 11.76
CA HIS A 45 2.01 4.30 13.05
C HIS A 45 3.36 4.92 13.45
N HIS A 46 4.46 4.54 12.81
CA HIS A 46 5.76 5.08 13.20
C HIS A 46 5.85 6.59 12.88
N PRO A 47 6.30 7.45 13.82
CA PRO A 47 6.32 8.91 13.63
C PRO A 47 7.43 9.39 12.66
N ASN A 48 8.47 8.58 12.43
CA ASN A 48 9.63 8.97 11.64
C ASN A 48 9.49 8.53 10.17
N ASP A 49 9.60 9.48 9.24
CA ASP A 49 9.46 9.23 7.80
C ASP A 49 10.48 8.22 7.26
N LYS A 50 11.73 8.21 7.77
CA LYS A 50 12.75 7.24 7.35
C LYS A 50 12.40 5.83 7.80
N ALA A 51 11.78 5.69 8.97
CA ALA A 51 11.29 4.41 9.44
C ALA A 51 10.10 3.94 8.62
N LYS A 52 9.16 4.83 8.26
CA LYS A 52 8.07 4.50 7.34
C LYS A 52 8.58 4.04 5.97
N GLU A 53 9.61 4.71 5.42
CA GLU A 53 10.26 4.29 4.18
C GLU A 53 10.86 2.88 4.32
N PHE A 54 11.54 2.60 5.42
CA PHE A 54 12.08 1.28 5.73
C PHE A 54 10.97 0.22 5.77
N TYR A 55 9.88 0.45 6.52
CA TYR A 55 8.75 -0.49 6.61
C TYR A 55 8.04 -0.68 5.29
N PHE A 56 7.86 0.37 4.50
CA PHE A 56 7.30 0.23 3.15
C PHE A 56 8.09 -0.77 2.31
N TRP A 57 9.41 -0.62 2.25
CA TRP A 57 10.25 -1.52 1.46
C TRP A 57 10.30 -2.93 2.03
N ARG A 58 10.29 -3.09 3.35
CA ARG A 58 10.20 -4.41 3.97
C ARG A 58 8.87 -5.11 3.69
N VAL A 59 7.76 -4.38 3.68
CA VAL A 59 6.46 -4.91 3.23
C VAL A 59 6.51 -5.33 1.76
N CYS A 60 7.15 -4.54 0.89
CA CYS A 60 7.33 -4.92 -0.51
C CYS A 60 8.16 -6.22 -0.65
N ASP A 61 9.20 -6.40 0.15
CA ASP A 61 10.01 -7.61 0.15
C ASP A 61 9.18 -8.83 0.59
N GLU A 62 8.38 -8.71 1.65
CA GLU A 62 7.51 -9.78 2.15
C GLU A 62 6.36 -10.14 1.21
N LEU A 63 5.81 -9.17 0.46
CA LEU A 63 4.67 -9.41 -0.43
C LEU A 63 5.09 -9.80 -1.85
N TRP A 64 6.10 -9.13 -2.40
CA TRP A 64 6.34 -9.11 -3.84
C TRP A 64 7.76 -9.52 -4.28
N ASN A 65 8.67 -9.71 -3.33
CA ASN A 65 10.05 -10.09 -3.62
C ASN A 65 10.47 -11.38 -2.90
N ARG A 66 9.50 -12.22 -2.53
CA ARG A 66 9.74 -13.51 -1.87
C ARG A 66 10.50 -14.45 -2.82
N GLU A 67 11.30 -15.34 -2.24
CA GLU A 67 12.12 -16.31 -3.01
C GLU A 67 11.28 -17.28 -3.86
N GLU A 68 10.04 -17.55 -3.44
CA GLU A 68 9.09 -18.43 -4.14
C GLU A 68 8.52 -17.81 -5.41
N LEU A 69 8.63 -16.50 -5.60
CA LEU A 69 8.16 -15.83 -6.80
C LEU A 69 9.20 -15.94 -7.93
N PRO A 70 8.75 -16.17 -9.17
CA PRO A 70 9.66 -16.38 -10.31
C PRO A 70 10.55 -15.16 -10.59
N GLU A 71 10.09 -13.97 -10.24
CA GLU A 71 10.83 -12.73 -10.36
C GLU A 71 10.39 -11.71 -9.29
N LYS A 72 11.28 -10.76 -9.02
CA LYS A 72 10.97 -9.64 -8.11
C LYS A 72 10.00 -8.70 -8.78
N MET A 73 8.81 -8.53 -8.18
CA MET A 73 7.77 -7.68 -8.72
C MET A 73 7.93 -6.21 -8.33
N MET A 74 8.56 -5.94 -7.19
CA MET A 74 8.77 -4.56 -6.72
C MET A 74 10.26 -4.26 -6.59
N VAL A 75 10.87 -3.78 -7.66
CA VAL A 75 12.30 -3.45 -7.68
C VAL A 75 12.54 -2.11 -6.99
N ARG A 76 13.47 -2.12 -6.03
CA ARG A 76 13.94 -0.93 -5.34
C ARG A 76 14.88 -0.13 -6.25
N HIS A 77 14.29 0.79 -6.98
CA HIS A 77 14.95 1.63 -7.97
C HIS A 77 15.06 3.07 -7.44
N PRO A 78 16.12 3.84 -7.73
CA PRO A 78 16.28 5.22 -7.23
C PRO A 78 15.08 6.14 -7.46
N TRP A 79 14.39 6.00 -8.60
CA TRP A 79 13.15 6.71 -8.86
C TRP A 79 12.00 6.28 -7.97
N ALA A 80 11.82 4.99 -7.75
CA ALA A 80 10.80 4.46 -6.87
C ALA A 80 11.04 4.92 -5.44
N GLU A 81 12.29 4.85 -4.94
CA GLU A 81 12.65 5.37 -3.63
C GLU A 81 12.31 6.87 -3.49
N LYS A 82 12.65 7.67 -4.49
CA LYS A 82 12.35 9.10 -4.48
C LYS A 82 10.84 9.38 -4.44
N MET A 83 10.05 8.61 -5.20
CA MET A 83 8.59 8.73 -5.19
C MET A 83 7.99 8.34 -3.83
N ILE A 84 8.40 7.21 -3.26
CA ILE A 84 7.90 6.74 -1.97
C ILE A 84 8.29 7.71 -0.84
N ARG A 85 9.53 8.18 -0.83
CA ARG A 85 10.00 9.19 0.14
C ARG A 85 9.18 10.49 0.05
N ALA A 86 8.86 10.92 -1.16
CA ALA A 86 8.02 12.09 -1.37
C ALA A 86 6.56 11.84 -0.94
N ALA A 87 6.01 10.65 -1.24
CA ALA A 87 4.66 10.27 -0.84
C ALA A 87 4.48 10.14 0.69
N ILE A 88 5.52 9.71 1.40
CA ILE A 88 5.54 9.69 2.88
C ILE A 88 5.50 11.12 3.43
N LYS A 89 6.32 12.01 2.86
CA LYS A 89 6.55 13.35 3.39
C LYS A 89 5.44 14.35 3.06
N HIS A 90 4.83 14.23 1.88
CA HIS A 90 3.94 15.25 1.34
C HIS A 90 2.51 14.73 1.18
N LYS A 91 1.54 15.52 1.62
CA LYS A 91 0.11 15.24 1.43
C LYS A 91 -0.31 15.25 -0.05
N TYR A 92 0.33 16.10 -0.85
CA TYR A 92 0.10 16.22 -2.29
C TYR A 92 1.41 15.98 -3.03
N LEU A 93 1.35 15.12 -4.04
CA LEU A 93 2.50 14.75 -4.84
C LEU A 93 2.14 14.73 -6.32
N ALA A 94 2.94 15.41 -7.14
CA ALA A 94 2.88 15.30 -8.60
C ALA A 94 4.13 14.55 -9.10
N VAL A 95 3.92 13.50 -9.88
CA VAL A 95 5.00 12.67 -10.42
C VAL A 95 5.01 12.77 -11.94
N GLY A 96 5.99 13.50 -12.47
CA GLY A 96 6.28 13.57 -13.91
C GLY A 96 7.37 12.57 -14.31
N GLY A 97 7.39 12.15 -15.56
CA GLY A 97 8.43 11.29 -16.12
C GLY A 97 7.97 10.55 -17.37
N SER A 98 8.92 9.91 -18.08
CA SER A 98 8.68 9.16 -19.32
C SER A 98 7.67 8.03 -19.14
N ALA A 99 7.07 7.58 -20.24
CA ALA A 99 6.29 6.34 -20.24
C ALA A 99 7.16 5.15 -19.79
N SER A 100 6.51 4.14 -19.23
CA SER A 100 7.16 2.89 -18.78
C SER A 100 8.26 3.05 -17.71
N SER A 101 8.34 4.20 -17.04
CA SER A 101 9.30 4.42 -15.93
C SER A 101 8.85 3.84 -14.58
N GLY A 102 7.85 2.96 -14.55
CA GLY A 102 7.37 2.30 -13.33
C GLY A 102 6.50 3.16 -12.40
N LYS A 103 6.16 4.42 -12.75
CA LYS A 103 5.37 5.32 -11.89
C LYS A 103 4.05 4.69 -11.41
N SER A 104 3.25 4.20 -12.36
CA SER A 104 1.94 3.63 -12.02
C SER A 104 2.06 2.37 -11.16
N HIS A 105 3.07 1.55 -11.44
CA HIS A 105 3.35 0.35 -10.65
C HIS A 105 3.78 0.71 -9.22
N THR A 106 4.71 1.65 -9.05
CA THR A 106 5.15 2.12 -7.73
C THR A 106 4.01 2.75 -6.94
N MET A 107 3.14 3.55 -7.59
CA MET A 107 1.99 4.16 -6.92
C MET A 107 0.88 3.14 -6.63
N ALA A 108 0.73 2.09 -7.43
CA ALA A 108 -0.15 0.97 -7.11
C ALA A 108 0.33 0.23 -5.86
N ALA A 109 1.62 -0.08 -5.78
CA ALA A 109 2.23 -0.68 -4.58
C ALA A 109 2.03 0.22 -3.35
N TRP A 110 2.27 1.53 -3.48
CA TRP A 110 1.99 2.50 -2.43
C TRP A 110 0.54 2.44 -1.94
N GLY A 111 -0.43 2.47 -2.86
CA GLY A 111 -1.85 2.40 -2.53
C GLY A 111 -2.23 1.10 -1.83
N ILE A 112 -1.70 -0.04 -2.29
CA ILE A 112 -1.94 -1.34 -1.66
C ILE A 112 -1.38 -1.37 -0.24
N VAL A 113 -0.14 -0.94 -0.01
CA VAL A 113 0.47 -0.91 1.33
C VAL A 113 -0.29 0.04 2.27
N GLN A 114 -0.73 1.21 1.78
CA GLN A 114 -1.59 2.12 2.54
C GLN A 114 -2.89 1.44 2.97
N TRP A 115 -3.54 0.73 2.06
CA TRP A 115 -4.78 0.02 2.36
C TRP A 115 -4.54 -1.14 3.33
N LEU A 116 -3.57 -2.02 3.06
CA LEU A 116 -3.27 -3.18 3.91
C LEU A 116 -2.87 -2.78 5.33
N SER A 117 -2.26 -1.60 5.50
CA SER A 117 -1.85 -1.10 6.82
C SER A 117 -3.02 -0.68 7.71
N GLN A 118 -4.16 -0.28 7.12
CA GLN A 118 -5.40 0.06 7.82
C GLN A 118 -6.61 -0.31 6.95
N PRO A 119 -6.92 -1.60 6.81
CA PRO A 119 -7.82 -2.11 5.78
C PRO A 119 -9.28 -1.72 5.95
N ARG A 120 -9.71 -1.39 7.17
CA ARG A 120 -11.09 -0.96 7.46
C ARG A 120 -11.28 0.57 7.37
N ASP A 121 -10.18 1.33 7.41
CA ASP A 121 -10.21 2.79 7.52
C ASP A 121 -9.60 3.50 6.29
N THR A 122 -9.07 2.76 5.32
CA THR A 122 -8.41 3.33 4.14
C THR A 122 -9.18 3.02 2.87
N LEU A 123 -9.48 4.06 2.11
CA LEU A 123 -9.98 3.95 0.74
C LEU A 123 -8.97 4.60 -0.20
N VAL A 124 -8.48 3.84 -1.17
CA VAL A 124 -7.58 4.33 -2.23
C VAL A 124 -8.38 4.52 -3.50
N LEU A 125 -8.53 5.76 -3.93
CA LEU A 125 -9.22 6.10 -5.16
C LEU A 125 -8.22 6.32 -6.29
N MET A 126 -8.38 5.59 -7.38
CA MET A 126 -7.61 5.74 -8.59
C MET A 126 -8.49 6.33 -9.66
N THR A 127 -8.09 7.46 -10.22
CA THR A 127 -8.88 8.20 -11.20
C THR A 127 -8.17 8.35 -12.52
N SER A 128 -8.94 8.39 -13.61
CA SER A 128 -8.48 8.77 -14.94
C SER A 128 -9.65 9.40 -15.70
N THR A 129 -9.38 9.96 -16.87
CA THR A 129 -10.40 10.57 -17.73
C THR A 129 -11.49 9.58 -18.13
N THR A 130 -11.13 8.32 -18.39
CA THR A 130 -12.08 7.24 -18.66
C THR A 130 -11.75 6.01 -17.83
N LEU A 131 -12.75 5.18 -17.55
CA LEU A 131 -12.56 3.91 -16.85
C LEU A 131 -11.65 2.95 -17.64
N ARG A 132 -11.73 2.97 -18.96
CA ARG A 132 -10.88 2.16 -19.84
C ARG A 132 -9.41 2.52 -19.69
N GLU A 133 -9.07 3.81 -19.65
CA GLU A 133 -7.70 4.27 -19.46
C GLU A 133 -7.20 3.98 -18.03
N ALA A 134 -8.04 4.17 -17.01
CA ALA A 134 -7.71 3.82 -15.64
C ALA A 134 -7.36 2.33 -15.51
N ARG A 135 -8.16 1.44 -16.14
CA ARG A 135 -7.88 -0.01 -16.14
C ARG A 135 -6.55 -0.34 -16.81
N LYS A 136 -6.30 0.22 -18.01
CA LYS A 136 -5.06 -0.07 -18.73
C LYS A 136 -3.81 0.41 -18.02
N ARG A 137 -3.86 1.57 -17.38
CA ARG A 137 -2.66 2.25 -16.87
C ARG A 137 -2.33 1.93 -15.43
N VAL A 138 -3.34 1.78 -14.57
CA VAL A 138 -3.14 1.64 -13.12
C VAL A 138 -3.66 0.30 -12.62
N TRP A 139 -4.88 -0.08 -13.02
CA TRP A 139 -5.52 -1.28 -12.49
C TRP A 139 -4.78 -2.56 -12.86
N GLY A 140 -4.17 -2.64 -14.04
CA GLY A 140 -3.32 -3.77 -14.40
C GLY A 140 -2.16 -3.97 -13.42
N SER A 141 -1.53 -2.88 -12.97
CA SER A 141 -0.48 -2.95 -11.94
C SER A 141 -1.03 -3.39 -10.59
N VAL A 142 -2.22 -2.91 -10.20
CA VAL A 142 -2.89 -3.33 -8.97
C VAL A 142 -3.20 -4.82 -9.00
N MET A 143 -3.79 -5.30 -10.10
CA MET A 143 -4.14 -6.72 -10.28
C MET A 143 -2.91 -7.61 -10.22
N SER A 144 -1.84 -7.22 -10.93
CA SER A 144 -0.57 -7.94 -10.91
C SER A 144 -0.01 -8.07 -9.48
N LEU A 145 0.00 -6.98 -8.72
CA LEU A 145 0.50 -6.99 -7.34
C LEU A 145 -0.43 -7.74 -6.37
N LEU A 146 -1.75 -7.66 -6.54
CA LEU A 146 -2.69 -8.36 -5.67
C LEU A 146 -2.75 -9.87 -5.94
N SER A 147 -2.49 -10.31 -7.17
CA SER A 147 -2.60 -11.73 -7.56
C SER A 147 -1.65 -12.66 -6.83
N VAL A 148 -0.56 -12.14 -6.28
CA VAL A 148 0.45 -12.91 -5.55
C VAL A 148 0.32 -12.80 -4.01
N ILE A 149 -0.66 -12.04 -3.53
CA ILE A 149 -0.93 -11.93 -2.08
C ILE A 149 -1.83 -13.08 -1.66
N GLU A 150 -1.23 -14.06 -1.01
CA GLU A 150 -1.93 -15.25 -0.53
C GLU A 150 -2.48 -15.05 0.89
N GLY A 151 -3.58 -15.76 1.19
CA GLY A 151 -4.15 -15.85 2.55
C GLY A 151 -4.83 -14.58 3.06
N ALA A 152 -4.79 -13.47 2.34
CA ALA A 152 -5.53 -12.28 2.71
C ALA A 152 -7.01 -12.41 2.27
N PRO A 153 -7.98 -12.07 3.14
CA PRO A 153 -9.40 -12.14 2.80
C PRO A 153 -9.81 -10.98 1.88
N ILE A 154 -9.22 -10.93 0.70
CA ILE A 154 -9.43 -9.88 -0.31
C ILE A 154 -10.34 -10.42 -1.41
N LYS A 155 -11.42 -9.71 -1.70
CA LYS A 155 -12.26 -9.96 -2.86
C LYS A 155 -12.05 -8.90 -3.92
N ILE A 156 -11.70 -9.34 -5.13
CA ILE A 156 -11.47 -8.49 -6.27
C ILE A 156 -12.69 -8.56 -7.20
N ARG A 157 -13.23 -7.39 -7.54
CA ARG A 157 -14.31 -7.22 -8.53
C ARG A 157 -13.74 -6.47 -9.74
N ASP A 158 -13.05 -7.19 -10.61
CA ASP A 158 -12.34 -6.61 -11.76
C ASP A 158 -13.26 -5.84 -12.70
N SER A 159 -14.50 -6.35 -12.94
CA SER A 159 -15.49 -5.71 -13.83
C SER A 159 -15.80 -4.25 -13.45
N ILE A 160 -15.71 -3.89 -12.18
CA ILE A 160 -15.93 -2.53 -11.66
C ILE A 160 -14.67 -1.85 -11.17
N GLY A 161 -13.52 -2.53 -11.21
CA GLY A 161 -12.24 -2.00 -10.72
C GLY A 161 -12.25 -1.74 -9.21
N ASN A 162 -12.62 -2.75 -8.44
CA ASN A 162 -12.69 -2.66 -6.98
C ASN A 162 -12.04 -3.87 -6.33
N ALA A 163 -11.29 -3.62 -5.25
CA ALA A 163 -10.78 -4.65 -4.36
C ALA A 163 -11.08 -4.23 -2.91
N ALA A 164 -11.65 -5.14 -2.13
CA ALA A 164 -12.03 -4.89 -0.74
C ALA A 164 -11.77 -6.11 0.14
N TYR A 165 -11.62 -5.88 1.44
CA TYR A 165 -11.56 -6.96 2.43
C TYR A 165 -12.94 -7.59 2.62
N VAL A 166 -12.92 -8.87 2.93
CA VAL A 166 -14.08 -9.64 3.37
C VAL A 166 -13.97 -9.81 4.88
N ASP A 167 -15.01 -9.50 5.62
CA ASP A 167 -15.05 -9.71 7.07
C ASP A 167 -15.25 -11.19 7.45
N GLU A 168 -15.27 -11.46 8.74
CA GLU A 168 -15.44 -12.81 9.30
C GLU A 168 -16.76 -13.48 8.90
N ASN A 169 -17.77 -12.69 8.51
CA ASN A 169 -19.08 -13.15 8.04
C ASN A 169 -19.15 -13.29 6.51
N GLY A 170 -18.05 -13.09 5.81
CA GLY A 170 -18.00 -13.10 4.35
C GLY A 170 -18.56 -11.84 3.68
N MET A 171 -18.82 -10.78 4.45
CA MET A 171 -19.32 -9.50 3.94
C MET A 171 -18.19 -8.59 3.47
N LEU A 172 -18.41 -7.90 2.36
CA LEU A 172 -17.45 -6.91 1.86
C LEU A 172 -17.46 -5.65 2.71
N ILE A 173 -16.27 -5.17 3.06
CA ILE A 173 -16.09 -3.86 3.68
C ILE A 173 -16.08 -2.81 2.57
N GLU A 174 -17.26 -2.45 2.07
CA GLU A 174 -17.41 -1.65 0.85
C GLU A 174 -16.89 -0.21 0.94
N ARG A 175 -16.76 0.33 2.15
CA ARG A 175 -16.30 1.72 2.39
C ARG A 175 -14.79 1.86 2.42
N ALA A 176 -14.05 0.76 2.36
CA ALA A 176 -12.59 0.72 2.36
C ALA A 176 -12.09 -0.14 1.20
N GLY A 177 -10.84 0.02 0.80
CA GLY A 177 -10.25 -0.77 -0.27
C GLY A 177 -9.64 0.06 -1.38
N LEU A 178 -9.51 -0.56 -2.54
CA LEU A 178 -9.02 0.08 -3.77
C LEU A 178 -10.18 0.23 -4.74
N SER A 179 -10.36 1.40 -5.34
CA SER A 179 -11.46 1.63 -6.27
C SER A 179 -11.05 2.52 -7.45
N LEU A 180 -11.50 2.13 -8.65
CA LEU A 180 -11.37 2.94 -9.86
C LEU A 180 -12.57 3.84 -10.05
N ILE A 181 -12.32 5.11 -10.37
CA ILE A 181 -13.37 6.09 -10.71
C ILE A 181 -12.97 6.79 -12.01
N ALA A 182 -13.90 6.82 -12.96
CA ALA A 182 -13.75 7.64 -14.16
C ALA A 182 -14.15 9.09 -13.86
N ALA A 183 -13.28 10.03 -14.14
CA ALA A 183 -13.55 11.46 -14.07
C ALA A 183 -13.88 12.02 -15.48
N GLU A 184 -14.95 11.49 -16.10
CA GLU A 184 -15.41 11.99 -17.41
C GLU A 184 -15.87 13.44 -17.30
N ARG A 185 -15.43 14.30 -18.21
CA ARG A 185 -15.80 15.73 -18.24
C ARG A 185 -17.30 15.98 -18.20
N SER A 186 -18.09 15.14 -18.86
CA SER A 186 -19.55 15.24 -18.90
C SER A 186 -20.24 14.83 -17.58
N LYS A 187 -19.55 14.12 -16.70
CA LYS A 187 -20.07 13.60 -15.44
C LYS A 187 -19.27 14.08 -14.24
N THR A 188 -18.54 15.18 -14.38
CA THR A 188 -17.66 15.70 -13.30
C THR A 188 -18.44 15.97 -12.01
N ARG A 189 -19.70 16.46 -12.09
CA ARG A 189 -20.55 16.67 -10.93
C ARG A 189 -20.91 15.36 -10.22
N ASP A 190 -21.21 14.30 -10.97
CA ASP A 190 -21.53 12.97 -10.40
C ASP A 190 -20.28 12.31 -9.79
N ALA A 191 -19.12 12.46 -10.45
CA ALA A 191 -17.85 11.94 -9.92
C ALA A 191 -17.44 12.68 -8.64
N ILE A 192 -17.55 14.00 -8.62
CA ILE A 192 -17.32 14.83 -7.41
C ILE A 192 -18.33 14.46 -6.32
N GLY A 193 -19.62 14.31 -6.65
CA GLY A 193 -20.65 13.90 -5.71
C GLY A 193 -20.36 12.53 -5.07
N LYS A 194 -19.88 11.58 -5.87
CA LYS A 194 -19.46 10.25 -5.36
C LYS A 194 -18.25 10.35 -4.43
N ILE A 195 -17.28 11.21 -4.73
CA ILE A 195 -16.09 11.43 -3.89
C ILE A 195 -16.47 12.16 -2.59
N ILE A 196 -17.29 13.19 -2.68
CA ILE A 196 -17.74 13.98 -1.50
C ILE A 196 -18.62 13.14 -0.57
N GLY A 197 -19.41 12.20 -1.14
CA GLY A 197 -20.26 11.29 -0.35
C GLY A 197 -19.48 10.22 0.45
N ILE A 198 -18.18 10.06 0.19
CA ILE A 198 -17.35 9.07 0.88
C ILE A 198 -16.89 9.63 2.23
N LYS A 199 -17.49 9.10 3.31
CA LYS A 199 -17.09 9.40 4.69
C LYS A 199 -16.11 8.34 5.16
N GLN A 200 -14.81 8.58 4.97
CA GLN A 200 -13.76 7.66 5.39
C GLN A 200 -12.70 8.43 6.19
N LYS A 201 -12.04 7.75 7.13
CA LYS A 201 -10.96 8.35 7.92
C LYS A 201 -9.73 8.67 7.08
N ARG A 202 -9.47 7.84 6.07
CA ARG A 202 -8.34 7.98 5.14
C ARG A 202 -8.79 7.72 3.71
N VAL A 203 -8.54 8.68 2.84
CA VAL A 203 -8.78 8.61 1.39
C VAL A 203 -7.49 8.88 0.64
#